data_5109124aa0ba715f8245113c8e206a50
#
_entry.id   5109124aa0ba715f8245113c8e206a50
#
_cell.length_a   1.000
_cell.length_b   1.000
_cell.length_c   1.000
_cell.angle_alpha   90.00
_cell.angle_beta   90.00
_cell.angle_gamma   90.00
#
_symmetry.space_group_name_H-M   'P 1'
#
loop_
_entity.id
_entity.type
_entity.pdbx_description
1 polymer ?
#
loop_
_entity_poly.entity_id
_entity_poly.type
_entity_poly.pdbx_seq_one_letter_code
_entity_poly.pdbx_strand_id
1 'polypeptide(L)'
;MNTRILLVIALTTMPLLSATAQWQQPRPEINVSGSAEVKVAPDEVDLNVSVETRNESLDEAKQQNDQRISQALAFLKKNGVKDKDVQTDYISVEPVFDPNAYIDPSTGRPLPGYDRNKAATKPAHYLVRKGIGIKLSDVSNFDAVLTGLINNGVNYVQGIDFRTSELRKYKDKARAMAIKAAKEKAEAMATELGVKVGKPYSITVNDWGGWTSWSRGGWGYGVGGGANQNVSQNAAASSGDTGATFAVGQISVSASVNVSFLIQ
;
A
#
# COMPACT_ATOMS: atom_id res chain seq x y z
N MET A 1 18.04 16.07 91.78
CA MET A 1 17.16 16.94 90.98
C MET A 1 16.86 16.17 89.69
N ASN A 2 15.70 15.49 89.63
CA ASN A 2 15.35 14.51 88.56
C ASN A 2 14.43 15.18 87.60
N THR A 3 14.91 15.37 86.32
CA THR A 3 14.09 15.88 85.23
C THR A 3 13.63 14.70 84.44
N ARG A 4 12.33 14.35 84.49
CA ARG A 4 11.68 13.32 83.71
C ARG A 4 11.26 13.92 82.37
N ILE A 5 11.83 13.41 81.29
CA ILE A 5 11.44 13.73 79.85
C ILE A 5 10.27 12.81 79.50
N LEU A 6 9.09 13.39 79.26
CA LEU A 6 7.92 12.72 78.75
C LEU A 6 8.02 12.68 77.23
N LEU A 7 8.17 11.48 76.69
CA LEU A 7 8.15 11.22 75.20
C LEU A 7 6.70 11.03 74.75
N VAL A 8 6.14 12.02 74.09
CA VAL A 8 4.79 11.93 73.49
C VAL A 8 4.92 11.28 72.08
N ILE A 9 4.47 10.03 72.00
CA ILE A 9 4.37 9.32 70.68
C ILE A 9 3.06 9.75 70.03
N ALA A 10 3.12 10.61 68.99
CA ALA A 10 1.99 10.94 68.15
C ALA A 10 1.78 9.83 67.13
N LEU A 11 0.76 8.99 67.32
CA LEU A 11 0.34 7.93 66.45
C LEU A 11 -0.50 8.56 65.29
N THR A 12 0.10 8.82 64.13
CA THR A 12 -0.60 9.31 62.96
C THR A 12 -1.36 8.17 62.30
N THR A 13 -2.66 8.13 62.45
CA THR A 13 -3.57 7.22 61.74
C THR A 13 -3.71 7.68 60.30
N MET A 14 -3.05 6.99 59.37
CA MET A 14 -3.18 7.19 57.95
C MET A 14 -4.48 6.49 57.46
N PRO A 15 -5.46 7.18 56.87
CA PRO A 15 -6.65 6.52 56.34
C PRO A 15 -6.26 5.68 55.11
N LEU A 16 -6.46 4.36 55.19
CA LEU A 16 -6.44 3.49 54.00
C LEU A 16 -7.59 3.90 53.08
N LEU A 17 -7.28 4.63 52.03
CA LEU A 17 -8.18 4.77 50.89
C LEU A 17 -8.29 3.39 50.21
N SER A 18 -9.33 2.66 50.52
CA SER A 18 -9.72 1.46 49.79
C SER A 18 -10.16 1.89 48.41
N ALA A 19 -9.25 1.79 47.43
CA ALA A 19 -9.61 1.90 46.01
C ALA A 19 -10.49 0.70 45.68
N THR A 20 -11.81 0.88 45.75
CA THR A 20 -12.75 -0.09 45.21
C THR A 20 -12.56 -0.10 43.68
N ALA A 21 -11.79 -1.06 43.20
CA ALA A 21 -11.77 -1.41 41.79
C ALA A 21 -13.18 -1.78 41.40
N GLN A 22 -13.85 -0.88 40.71
CA GLN A 22 -15.21 -1.05 40.24
C GLN A 22 -15.13 -2.06 39.09
N TRP A 23 -15.30 -3.34 39.39
CA TRP A 23 -15.41 -4.39 38.42
C TRP A 23 -16.68 -4.12 37.62
N GLN A 24 -16.50 -3.57 36.38
CA GLN A 24 -17.61 -3.48 35.45
C GLN A 24 -18.07 -4.91 35.13
N GLN A 25 -19.25 -5.26 35.62
CA GLN A 25 -19.82 -6.56 35.29
C GLN A 25 -19.96 -6.67 33.76
N PRO A 26 -19.49 -7.77 33.16
CA PRO A 26 -19.63 -7.97 31.73
C PRO A 26 -21.14 -7.92 31.37
N ARG A 27 -21.46 -7.04 30.45
CA ARG A 27 -22.84 -6.92 29.97
C ARG A 27 -23.14 -8.12 29.05
N PRO A 28 -24.36 -8.69 29.15
CA PRO A 28 -24.74 -9.74 28.23
C PRO A 28 -24.83 -9.17 26.81
N GLU A 29 -23.95 -9.63 25.93
CA GLU A 29 -23.85 -9.13 24.56
C GLU A 29 -23.57 -10.25 23.56
N ILE A 30 -24.05 -10.05 22.33
CA ILE A 30 -23.71 -10.87 21.17
C ILE A 30 -22.71 -10.09 20.32
N ASN A 31 -21.51 -10.65 20.14
CA ASN A 31 -20.46 -10.10 19.31
C ASN A 31 -20.43 -10.82 17.97
N VAL A 32 -20.60 -10.09 16.90
CA VAL A 32 -20.62 -10.62 15.54
C VAL A 32 -19.76 -9.82 14.59
N SER A 33 -19.19 -10.49 13.60
CA SER A 33 -18.56 -9.84 12.46
C SER A 33 -19.42 -10.01 11.22
N GLY A 34 -19.59 -8.95 10.46
CA GLY A 34 -20.16 -8.95 9.13
C GLY A 34 -19.14 -8.55 8.09
N SER A 35 -19.15 -9.17 6.94
CA SER A 35 -18.34 -8.82 5.78
C SER A 35 -19.16 -8.80 4.52
N ALA A 36 -18.81 -7.95 3.59
CA ALA A 36 -19.44 -7.86 2.28
C ALA A 36 -18.43 -7.39 1.23
N GLU A 37 -18.72 -7.75 0.00
CA GLU A 37 -17.92 -7.44 -1.18
C GLU A 37 -18.82 -6.91 -2.28
N VAL A 38 -18.35 -5.86 -2.97
CA VAL A 38 -18.98 -5.31 -4.16
C VAL A 38 -18.01 -5.45 -5.33
N LYS A 39 -18.40 -6.20 -6.36
CA LYS A 39 -17.61 -6.35 -7.59
C LYS A 39 -17.97 -5.25 -8.55
N VAL A 40 -16.97 -4.59 -9.12
CA VAL A 40 -17.12 -3.48 -10.05
C VAL A 40 -16.14 -3.59 -11.21
N ALA A 41 -16.54 -3.15 -12.39
CA ALA A 41 -15.62 -2.97 -13.49
C ALA A 41 -14.76 -1.72 -13.20
N PRO A 42 -13.42 -1.80 -13.35
CA PRO A 42 -12.58 -0.64 -13.19
C PRO A 42 -12.79 0.35 -14.34
N ASP A 43 -12.67 1.63 -14.03
CA ASP A 43 -12.77 2.76 -14.97
C ASP A 43 -11.50 3.62 -14.99
N GLU A 44 -10.53 3.30 -14.15
CA GLU A 44 -9.22 3.96 -14.08
C GLU A 44 -8.09 2.94 -14.00
N VAL A 45 -6.91 3.32 -14.50
CA VAL A 45 -5.66 2.54 -14.35
C VAL A 45 -4.56 3.47 -13.85
N ASP A 46 -3.90 3.07 -12.77
CA ASP A 46 -2.63 3.65 -12.35
C ASP A 46 -1.51 2.79 -12.93
N LEU A 47 -0.71 3.37 -13.80
CA LEU A 47 0.40 2.74 -14.49
C LEU A 47 1.72 3.35 -14.01
N ASN A 48 2.58 2.53 -13.41
CA ASN A 48 3.91 2.92 -12.96
C ASN A 48 4.95 2.33 -13.90
N VAL A 49 5.67 3.19 -14.58
CA VAL A 49 6.71 2.83 -15.55
C VAL A 49 8.00 3.56 -15.27
N SER A 50 9.12 3.05 -15.79
CA SER A 50 10.38 3.79 -15.71
C SER A 50 11.23 3.64 -16.96
N VAL A 51 12.11 4.61 -17.12
CA VAL A 51 13.19 4.60 -18.10
C VAL A 51 14.51 4.40 -17.37
N GLU A 52 15.20 3.35 -17.73
CA GLU A 52 16.57 3.07 -17.29
C GLU A 52 17.54 3.27 -18.46
N THR A 53 18.62 4.00 -18.20
CA THR A 53 19.72 4.17 -19.13
C THR A 53 21.05 3.87 -18.45
N ARG A 54 21.99 3.42 -19.25
CA ARG A 54 23.30 2.98 -18.77
C ARG A 54 24.38 3.52 -19.69
N ASN A 55 25.39 4.18 -19.10
CA ASN A 55 26.55 4.71 -19.85
C ASN A 55 27.77 4.81 -18.92
N GLU A 56 28.98 4.78 -19.49
CA GLU A 56 30.24 5.01 -18.75
C GLU A 56 30.34 6.48 -18.28
N SER A 57 29.73 7.40 -19.02
CA SER A 57 29.60 8.81 -18.66
C SER A 57 28.25 9.06 -17.97
N LEU A 58 28.27 9.66 -16.79
CA LEU A 58 27.07 10.07 -16.08
C LEU A 58 26.22 11.06 -16.89
N ASP A 59 26.88 12.04 -17.52
CA ASP A 59 26.19 13.07 -18.29
C ASP A 59 25.47 12.47 -19.50
N GLU A 60 26.10 11.54 -20.20
CA GLU A 60 25.47 10.83 -21.32
C GLU A 60 24.32 9.92 -20.86
N ALA A 61 24.51 9.18 -19.77
CA ALA A 61 23.44 8.35 -19.20
C ALA A 61 22.21 9.19 -18.85
N LYS A 62 22.43 10.34 -18.22
CA LYS A 62 21.38 11.29 -17.86
C LYS A 62 20.71 11.91 -19.08
N GLN A 63 21.49 12.36 -20.07
CA GLN A 63 20.96 12.96 -21.30
C GLN A 63 20.09 11.97 -22.07
N GLN A 64 20.53 10.72 -22.22
CA GLN A 64 19.75 9.66 -22.85
C GLN A 64 18.46 9.38 -22.10
N ASN A 65 18.51 9.37 -20.75
CA ASN A 65 17.32 9.19 -19.92
C ASN A 65 16.33 10.33 -20.12
N ASP A 66 16.80 11.58 -20.03
CA ASP A 66 15.97 12.78 -20.21
C ASP A 66 15.30 12.82 -21.59
N GLN A 67 16.04 12.42 -22.64
CA GLN A 67 15.50 12.35 -24.00
C GLN A 67 14.35 11.33 -24.09
N ARG A 68 14.53 10.11 -23.58
CA ARG A 68 13.49 9.06 -23.59
C ARG A 68 12.28 9.46 -22.74
N ILE A 69 12.49 10.04 -21.58
CA ILE A 69 11.42 10.58 -20.73
C ILE A 69 10.62 11.65 -21.50
N SER A 70 11.32 12.58 -22.16
CA SER A 70 10.66 13.63 -22.94
C SER A 70 9.81 13.05 -24.10
N GLN A 71 10.29 12.00 -24.76
CA GLN A 71 9.53 11.29 -25.80
C GLN A 71 8.30 10.62 -25.23
N ALA A 72 8.42 9.93 -24.08
CA ALA A 72 7.29 9.30 -23.40
C ALA A 72 6.23 10.31 -22.96
N LEU A 73 6.64 11.44 -22.37
CA LEU A 73 5.74 12.51 -21.95
C LEU A 73 5.04 13.17 -23.15
N ALA A 74 5.75 13.42 -24.25
CA ALA A 74 5.15 13.94 -25.49
C ALA A 74 4.13 12.97 -26.09
N PHE A 75 4.43 11.66 -26.07
CA PHE A 75 3.50 10.63 -26.49
C PHE A 75 2.23 10.62 -25.63
N LEU A 76 2.33 10.66 -24.30
CA LEU A 76 1.19 10.70 -23.39
C LEU A 76 0.30 11.91 -23.68
N LYS A 77 0.89 13.09 -23.82
CA LYS A 77 0.17 14.32 -24.14
C LYS A 77 -0.56 14.24 -25.47
N LYS A 78 0.06 13.68 -26.50
CA LYS A 78 -0.54 13.46 -27.82
C LYS A 78 -1.74 12.51 -27.75
N ASN A 79 -1.73 11.55 -26.82
CA ASN A 79 -2.80 10.58 -26.62
C ASN A 79 -3.84 11.02 -25.57
N GLY A 80 -3.87 12.31 -25.22
CA GLY A 80 -4.91 12.91 -24.39
C GLY A 80 -4.74 12.74 -22.89
N VAL A 81 -3.60 12.20 -22.42
CA VAL A 81 -3.28 12.15 -21.00
C VAL A 81 -2.95 13.56 -20.52
N LYS A 82 -3.62 14.01 -19.47
CA LYS A 82 -3.46 15.38 -18.95
C LYS A 82 -2.21 15.49 -18.09
N ASP A 83 -1.57 16.65 -18.11
CA ASP A 83 -0.34 16.90 -17.33
C ASP A 83 -0.52 16.63 -15.82
N LYS A 84 -1.72 16.86 -15.27
CA LYS A 84 -2.05 16.58 -13.86
C LYS A 84 -2.12 15.08 -13.51
N ASP A 85 -2.29 14.24 -14.52
CA ASP A 85 -2.45 12.79 -14.40
C ASP A 85 -1.11 12.07 -14.67
N VAL A 86 -0.01 12.83 -14.80
CA VAL A 86 1.35 12.32 -15.00
C VAL A 86 2.28 12.92 -13.96
N GLN A 87 3.02 12.09 -13.26
CA GLN A 87 3.95 12.53 -12.21
C GLN A 87 5.27 11.77 -12.32
N THR A 88 6.39 12.46 -12.10
CA THR A 88 7.67 11.79 -11.86
C THR A 88 7.71 11.29 -10.42
N ASP A 89 7.87 9.98 -10.23
CA ASP A 89 7.82 9.35 -8.90
C ASP A 89 9.16 9.38 -8.22
N TYR A 90 10.22 9.03 -8.95
CA TYR A 90 11.56 8.98 -8.41
C TYR A 90 12.62 9.16 -9.49
N ILE A 91 13.81 9.55 -9.05
CA ILE A 91 15.03 9.60 -9.86
C ILE A 91 16.12 8.92 -9.05
N SER A 92 16.79 7.92 -9.65
CA SER A 92 17.96 7.25 -9.08
C SER A 92 19.14 7.37 -10.04
N VAL A 93 20.30 7.60 -9.47
CA VAL A 93 21.58 7.61 -10.17
C VAL A 93 22.55 6.74 -9.36
N GLU A 94 22.95 5.62 -9.94
CA GLU A 94 23.78 4.64 -9.25
C GLU A 94 25.08 4.40 -10.02
N PRO A 95 26.23 4.60 -9.39
CA PRO A 95 27.50 4.15 -9.95
C PRO A 95 27.61 2.64 -9.80
N VAL A 96 27.82 1.93 -10.90
CA VAL A 96 27.99 0.48 -10.92
C VAL A 96 29.47 0.16 -11.10
N PHE A 97 30.05 -0.58 -10.17
CA PHE A 97 31.44 -1.01 -10.20
C PHE A 97 31.49 -2.45 -10.70
N ASP A 98 32.46 -2.72 -11.61
CA ASP A 98 32.69 -4.09 -12.07
C ASP A 98 33.41 -4.89 -10.98
N PRO A 99 32.76 -5.93 -10.41
CA PRO A 99 33.39 -6.75 -9.39
C PRO A 99 34.59 -7.55 -9.93
N ASN A 100 34.68 -7.71 -11.25
CA ASN A 100 35.75 -8.48 -11.92
C ASN A 100 36.79 -7.59 -12.56
N ALA A 101 36.73 -6.27 -12.40
CA ALA A 101 37.69 -5.32 -13.00
C ALA A 101 39.17 -5.62 -12.64
N TYR A 102 39.39 -6.41 -11.60
CA TYR A 102 40.70 -6.76 -11.06
C TYR A 102 41.05 -8.21 -11.19
N ILE A 103 40.27 -8.98 -11.92
CA ILE A 103 40.50 -10.42 -12.16
C ILE A 103 40.99 -10.59 -13.60
N ASP A 104 42.12 -11.29 -13.74
CA ASP A 104 42.59 -11.72 -15.05
C ASP A 104 41.61 -12.76 -15.63
N PRO A 105 40.94 -12.43 -16.78
CA PRO A 105 39.92 -13.32 -17.36
C PRO A 105 40.50 -14.65 -17.85
N SER A 106 41.81 -14.76 -18.06
CA SER A 106 42.44 -15.99 -18.52
C SER A 106 42.81 -16.95 -17.39
N THR A 107 43.13 -16.41 -16.21
CA THR A 107 43.62 -17.21 -15.06
C THR A 107 42.62 -17.24 -13.90
N GLY A 108 41.61 -16.35 -13.89
CA GLY A 108 40.68 -16.19 -12.78
C GLY A 108 41.32 -15.68 -11.50
N ARG A 109 42.57 -15.17 -11.57
CA ARG A 109 43.33 -14.67 -10.43
C ARG A 109 43.34 -13.14 -10.39
N PRO A 110 43.50 -12.51 -9.20
CA PRO A 110 43.68 -11.09 -9.10
C PRO A 110 44.89 -10.60 -9.90
N LEU A 111 44.72 -9.47 -10.58
CA LEU A 111 45.81 -8.80 -11.30
C LEU A 111 46.96 -8.43 -10.34
N PRO A 112 48.22 -8.44 -10.80
CA PRO A 112 49.36 -8.03 -9.99
C PRO A 112 49.18 -6.60 -9.45
N GLY A 113 49.39 -6.41 -8.15
CA GLY A 113 49.21 -5.10 -7.49
C GLY A 113 47.80 -4.79 -7.03
N TYR A 114 46.88 -5.72 -7.14
CA TYR A 114 45.54 -5.57 -6.63
C TYR A 114 45.54 -5.48 -5.11
N ASP A 115 45.01 -4.37 -4.60
CA ASP A 115 44.78 -4.15 -3.18
C ASP A 115 43.26 -4.12 -2.96
N ARG A 116 42.70 -5.06 -2.23
CA ARG A 116 41.29 -5.15 -1.88
C ARG A 116 40.78 -3.89 -1.17
N ASN A 117 41.65 -3.17 -0.49
CA ASN A 117 41.30 -1.94 0.22
C ASN A 117 41.23 -0.71 -0.69
N LYS A 118 41.75 -0.84 -1.91
CA LYS A 118 41.60 0.16 -2.98
C LYS A 118 40.49 -0.29 -3.93
N ALA A 119 39.29 -0.53 -3.38
CA ALA A 119 38.11 -0.85 -4.17
C ALA A 119 37.98 0.09 -5.37
N ALA A 120 37.43 -0.41 -6.46
CA ALA A 120 37.29 0.32 -7.72
C ALA A 120 36.96 1.80 -7.51
N THR A 121 37.94 2.64 -7.77
CA THR A 121 37.79 4.10 -7.59
C THR A 121 37.00 4.74 -8.72
N LYS A 122 36.81 4.01 -9.83
CA LYS A 122 36.07 4.47 -11.01
C LYS A 122 34.93 3.50 -11.30
N PRO A 123 33.68 3.97 -11.40
CA PRO A 123 32.57 3.15 -11.84
C PRO A 123 32.79 2.59 -13.24
N ALA A 124 32.36 1.36 -13.50
CA ALA A 124 32.33 0.79 -14.83
C ALA A 124 31.30 1.50 -15.71
N HIS A 125 30.17 1.83 -15.12
CA HIS A 125 29.12 2.63 -15.75
C HIS A 125 28.22 3.27 -14.70
N TYR A 126 27.42 4.22 -15.12
CA TYR A 126 26.36 4.82 -14.35
C TYR A 126 25.00 4.30 -14.83
N LEU A 127 24.14 3.98 -13.89
CA LEU A 127 22.75 3.59 -14.10
C LEU A 127 21.87 4.76 -13.70
N VAL A 128 21.10 5.30 -14.64
CA VAL A 128 20.14 6.37 -14.38
C VAL A 128 18.75 5.81 -14.59
N ARG A 129 17.91 5.91 -13.56
CA ARG A 129 16.51 5.45 -13.61
C ARG A 129 15.59 6.59 -13.21
N LYS A 130 14.55 6.82 -14.02
CA LYS A 130 13.50 7.79 -13.73
C LYS A 130 12.14 7.14 -13.88
N GLY A 131 11.35 7.16 -12.79
CA GLY A 131 10.00 6.62 -12.72
C GLY A 131 8.95 7.66 -13.08
N ILE A 132 7.88 7.22 -13.74
CA ILE A 132 6.71 8.02 -14.08
C ILE A 132 5.47 7.25 -13.64
N GLY A 133 4.66 7.87 -12.79
CA GLY A 133 3.30 7.45 -12.47
C GLY A 133 2.31 8.11 -13.43
N ILE A 134 1.42 7.32 -13.99
CA ILE A 134 0.44 7.74 -15.00
C ILE A 134 -0.92 7.25 -14.57
N LYS A 135 -1.89 8.18 -14.49
CA LYS A 135 -3.29 7.85 -14.25
C LYS A 135 -4.07 7.92 -15.57
N LEU A 136 -4.63 6.80 -15.99
CA LEU A 136 -5.50 6.71 -17.16
C LEU A 136 -6.95 6.64 -16.69
N SER A 137 -7.79 7.57 -17.17
CA SER A 137 -9.23 7.62 -16.89
C SER A 137 -10.06 6.83 -17.91
N ASP A 138 -9.40 6.15 -18.84
CA ASP A 138 -10.02 5.30 -19.85
C ASP A 138 -9.22 3.99 -19.96
N VAL A 139 -9.80 2.94 -19.40
CA VAL A 139 -9.20 1.60 -19.39
C VAL A 139 -9.11 0.99 -20.80
N SER A 140 -9.98 1.39 -21.74
CA SER A 140 -9.98 0.87 -23.10
C SER A 140 -8.72 1.24 -23.89
N ASN A 141 -8.09 2.37 -23.53
CA ASN A 141 -6.87 2.86 -24.17
C ASN A 141 -5.59 2.34 -23.52
N PHE A 142 -5.69 1.54 -22.46
CA PHE A 142 -4.55 1.09 -21.68
C PHE A 142 -3.49 0.37 -22.52
N ASP A 143 -3.89 -0.62 -23.31
CA ASP A 143 -2.95 -1.42 -24.12
C ASP A 143 -2.21 -0.58 -25.18
N ALA A 144 -2.94 0.31 -25.85
CA ALA A 144 -2.36 1.24 -26.81
C ALA A 144 -1.36 2.22 -26.15
N VAL A 145 -1.70 2.73 -24.95
CA VAL A 145 -0.81 3.63 -24.20
C VAL A 145 0.42 2.88 -23.72
N LEU A 146 0.27 1.68 -23.16
CA LEU A 146 1.40 0.87 -22.68
C LEU A 146 2.36 0.54 -23.83
N THR A 147 1.83 0.02 -24.94
CA THR A 147 2.63 -0.29 -26.14
C THR A 147 3.34 0.95 -26.67
N GLY A 148 2.62 2.06 -26.74
CA GLY A 148 3.19 3.32 -27.20
C GLY A 148 4.30 3.86 -26.28
N LEU A 149 4.19 3.73 -24.97
CA LEU A 149 5.22 4.09 -24.02
C LEU A 149 6.50 3.26 -24.20
N ILE A 150 6.36 1.93 -24.40
CA ILE A 150 7.48 1.03 -24.66
C ILE A 150 8.19 1.46 -25.96
N ASN A 151 7.44 1.75 -27.02
CA ASN A 151 7.98 2.21 -28.30
C ASN A 151 8.66 3.62 -28.20
N ASN A 152 8.30 4.41 -27.19
CA ASN A 152 8.88 5.74 -26.93
C ASN A 152 9.94 5.71 -25.81
N GLY A 153 10.54 4.55 -25.52
CA GLY A 153 11.73 4.44 -24.71
C GLY A 153 11.53 4.02 -23.25
N VAL A 154 10.29 3.80 -22.81
CA VAL A 154 10.02 3.12 -21.54
C VAL A 154 10.48 1.67 -21.65
N ASN A 155 11.29 1.21 -20.70
CA ASN A 155 11.87 -0.14 -20.72
C ASN A 155 11.61 -0.93 -19.44
N TYR A 156 10.90 -0.34 -18.46
CA TYR A 156 10.45 -1.01 -17.25
C TYR A 156 8.99 -0.69 -16.94
N VAL A 157 8.19 -1.72 -16.68
CA VAL A 157 6.83 -1.61 -16.12
C VAL A 157 6.90 -2.13 -14.69
N GLN A 158 6.62 -1.25 -13.72
CA GLN A 158 6.74 -1.56 -12.29
C GLN A 158 5.45 -2.02 -11.67
N GLY A 159 4.32 -1.47 -12.14
CA GLY A 159 3.01 -1.82 -11.62
C GLY A 159 1.89 -1.32 -12.52
N ILE A 160 0.80 -2.08 -12.51
CA ILE A 160 -0.45 -1.78 -13.17
C ILE A 160 -1.56 -2.05 -12.15
N ASP A 161 -2.23 -0.99 -11.71
CA ASP A 161 -3.31 -1.08 -10.75
C ASP A 161 -4.62 -0.60 -11.36
N PHE A 162 -5.59 -1.50 -11.49
CA PHE A 162 -6.93 -1.17 -11.95
C PHE A 162 -7.76 -0.63 -10.80
N ARG A 163 -8.42 0.49 -11.01
CA ARG A 163 -9.15 1.22 -9.97
C ARG A 163 -10.53 1.65 -10.44
N THR A 164 -11.30 2.18 -9.51
CA THR A 164 -12.55 2.86 -9.80
C THR A 164 -12.53 4.28 -9.25
N SER A 165 -12.97 5.23 -10.07
CA SER A 165 -13.13 6.64 -9.67
C SER A 165 -14.17 6.80 -8.55
N GLU A 166 -15.15 5.87 -8.45
CA GLU A 166 -16.22 5.87 -7.46
C GLU A 166 -15.91 5.00 -6.22
N LEU A 167 -14.65 4.77 -5.89
CA LEU A 167 -14.24 3.87 -4.78
C LEU A 167 -15.01 4.16 -3.48
N ARG A 168 -15.22 5.44 -3.14
CA ARG A 168 -15.95 5.83 -1.94
C ARG A 168 -17.38 5.30 -1.94
N LYS A 169 -18.11 5.45 -3.04
CA LYS A 169 -19.48 4.95 -3.21
C LYS A 169 -19.56 3.42 -3.01
N TYR A 170 -18.62 2.69 -3.60
CA TYR A 170 -18.59 1.24 -3.47
C TYR A 170 -18.16 0.79 -2.07
N LYS A 171 -17.26 1.51 -1.41
CA LYS A 171 -16.92 1.28 0.01
C LYS A 171 -18.13 1.50 0.91
N ASP A 172 -18.89 2.58 0.71
CA ASP A 172 -20.09 2.86 1.51
C ASP A 172 -21.15 1.78 1.28
N LYS A 173 -21.32 1.31 0.04
CA LYS A 173 -22.21 0.18 -0.28
C LYS A 173 -21.76 -1.13 0.39
N ALA A 174 -20.48 -1.48 0.30
CA ALA A 174 -19.94 -2.67 0.93
C ALA A 174 -20.10 -2.61 2.46
N ARG A 175 -19.86 -1.43 3.07
CA ARG A 175 -20.05 -1.21 4.51
C ARG A 175 -21.50 -1.40 4.94
N ALA A 176 -22.46 -0.83 4.20
CA ALA A 176 -23.87 -1.02 4.47
C ALA A 176 -24.29 -2.49 4.41
N MET A 177 -23.79 -3.23 3.41
CA MET A 177 -24.03 -4.67 3.28
C MET A 177 -23.37 -5.46 4.43
N ALA A 178 -22.17 -5.11 4.85
CA ALA A 178 -21.46 -5.74 5.96
C ALA A 178 -22.22 -5.55 7.30
N ILE A 179 -22.73 -4.33 7.55
CA ILE A 179 -23.55 -4.05 8.74
C ILE A 179 -24.82 -4.88 8.72
N LYS A 180 -25.48 -5.00 7.56
CA LYS A 180 -26.68 -5.83 7.41
C LYS A 180 -26.37 -7.30 7.69
N ALA A 181 -25.28 -7.83 7.14
CA ALA A 181 -24.85 -9.21 7.39
C ALA A 181 -24.51 -9.45 8.88
N ALA A 182 -23.89 -8.50 9.57
CA ALA A 182 -23.65 -8.59 11.01
C ALA A 182 -24.96 -8.66 11.81
N LYS A 183 -25.94 -7.81 11.46
CA LYS A 183 -27.25 -7.78 12.10
C LYS A 183 -28.01 -9.09 11.89
N GLU A 184 -28.09 -9.58 10.68
CA GLU A 184 -28.74 -10.87 10.35
C GLU A 184 -28.10 -12.03 11.12
N LYS A 185 -26.77 -12.04 11.24
CA LYS A 185 -26.05 -13.04 12.02
C LYS A 185 -26.37 -12.97 13.51
N ALA A 186 -26.45 -11.75 14.08
CA ALA A 186 -26.82 -11.56 15.48
C ALA A 186 -28.25 -12.02 15.74
N GLU A 187 -29.21 -11.71 14.86
CA GLU A 187 -30.60 -12.12 14.95
C GLU A 187 -30.74 -13.64 14.89
N ALA A 188 -30.03 -14.31 13.97
CA ALA A 188 -30.03 -15.78 13.88
C ALA A 188 -29.49 -16.42 15.17
N MET A 189 -28.35 -15.93 15.70
CA MET A 189 -27.78 -16.47 16.95
C MET A 189 -28.69 -16.24 18.14
N ALA A 190 -29.33 -15.07 18.25
CA ALA A 190 -30.25 -14.77 19.34
C ALA A 190 -31.49 -15.70 19.31
N THR A 191 -32.01 -15.95 18.12
CA THR A 191 -33.14 -16.84 17.92
C THR A 191 -32.82 -18.25 18.40
N GLU A 192 -31.70 -18.82 18.05
CA GLU A 192 -31.25 -20.14 18.48
C GLU A 192 -31.02 -20.23 19.99
N LEU A 193 -30.65 -19.11 20.63
CA LEU A 193 -30.43 -19.04 22.07
C LEU A 193 -31.72 -18.71 22.85
N GLY A 194 -32.85 -18.48 22.18
CA GLY A 194 -34.14 -18.11 22.79
C GLY A 194 -34.13 -16.69 23.42
N VAL A 195 -33.24 -15.80 22.98
CA VAL A 195 -33.12 -14.41 23.41
C VAL A 195 -33.39 -13.43 22.25
N LYS A 196 -33.51 -12.13 22.56
CA LYS A 196 -33.71 -11.11 21.54
C LYS A 196 -32.48 -10.21 21.40
N VAL A 197 -32.20 -9.80 20.16
CA VAL A 197 -31.16 -8.80 19.87
C VAL A 197 -31.66 -7.43 20.31
N GLY A 198 -30.91 -6.79 21.20
CA GLY A 198 -31.16 -5.43 21.65
C GLY A 198 -30.47 -4.39 20.77
N LYS A 199 -30.25 -3.21 21.36
CA LYS A 199 -29.56 -2.11 20.66
C LYS A 199 -28.07 -2.44 20.44
N PRO A 200 -27.48 -1.93 19.33
CA PRO A 200 -26.04 -2.02 19.16
C PRO A 200 -25.35 -1.24 20.30
N TYR A 201 -24.38 -1.86 20.92
CA TYR A 201 -23.58 -1.30 22.01
C TYR A 201 -22.25 -0.74 21.49
N SER A 202 -21.60 -1.46 20.59
CA SER A 202 -20.33 -1.06 19.99
C SER A 202 -20.32 -1.44 18.50
N ILE A 203 -19.77 -0.56 17.68
CA ILE A 203 -19.56 -0.80 16.26
C ILE A 203 -18.12 -0.40 15.95
N THR A 204 -17.33 -1.36 15.49
CA THR A 204 -15.98 -1.12 14.99
C THR A 204 -15.94 -1.46 13.50
N VAL A 205 -15.62 -0.47 12.70
CA VAL A 205 -15.44 -0.65 11.25
C VAL A 205 -13.95 -0.90 11.03
N ASN A 206 -13.62 -2.06 10.48
CA ASN A 206 -12.24 -2.37 10.08
C ASN A 206 -12.00 -1.82 8.68
N ASP A 207 -12.01 -0.49 8.57
CA ASP A 207 -11.62 0.24 7.36
C ASP A 207 -10.08 0.35 7.33
N TRP A 208 -9.40 -0.73 7.01
CA TRP A 208 -7.98 -0.69 6.63
C TRP A 208 -7.85 -0.13 5.21
N GLY A 209 -8.47 0.99 4.97
CA GLY A 209 -8.32 1.80 3.80
C GLY A 209 -7.44 2.99 4.12
N GLY A 210 -6.17 2.74 4.41
CA GLY A 210 -5.19 3.81 4.40
C GLY A 210 -5.28 4.51 3.05
N TRP A 211 -5.64 5.78 3.08
CA TRP A 211 -5.54 6.68 1.96
C TRP A 211 -4.05 6.70 1.57
N THR A 212 -3.65 5.88 0.62
CA THR A 212 -2.36 6.05 -0.03
C THR A 212 -2.49 7.33 -0.84
N SER A 213 -2.22 8.43 -0.15
CA SER A 213 -1.92 9.70 -0.78
C SER A 213 -0.86 9.44 -1.85
N TRP A 214 -1.09 9.94 -3.03
CA TRP A 214 -0.17 9.96 -4.17
C TRP A 214 1.16 10.69 -3.87
N SER A 215 1.33 11.16 -2.66
CA SER A 215 2.50 11.88 -2.17
C SER A 215 3.28 11.07 -1.15
N ARG A 216 3.83 9.91 -1.52
CA ARG A 216 4.81 9.26 -0.65
C ARG A 216 6.05 8.77 -1.39
N GLY A 217 6.76 9.72 -1.97
CA GLY A 217 8.20 9.66 -2.05
C GLY A 217 8.75 9.83 -0.63
N GLY A 218 8.93 8.74 0.08
CA GLY A 218 9.47 8.73 1.44
C GLY A 218 10.33 7.50 1.63
N TRP A 219 11.63 7.70 1.65
CA TRP A 219 12.60 6.71 2.12
C TRP A 219 12.21 6.25 3.53
N GLY A 220 11.75 5.03 3.65
CA GLY A 220 11.48 4.39 4.92
C GLY A 220 11.81 2.91 4.78
N TYR A 221 12.98 2.52 5.25
CA TYR A 221 13.20 1.16 5.74
C TYR A 221 12.20 0.94 6.86
N GLY A 222 11.10 0.29 6.55
CA GLY A 222 10.02 -0.01 7.49
C GLY A 222 9.33 -1.27 7.01
N VAL A 223 9.60 -2.30 7.75
CA VAL A 223 8.91 -3.58 7.83
C VAL A 223 7.46 -3.53 7.31
N GLY A 224 7.18 -4.33 6.29
CA GLY A 224 5.96 -4.91 5.80
C GLY A 224 4.65 -4.50 6.46
N GLY A 225 4.04 -3.50 5.92
CA GLY A 225 2.66 -3.14 6.07
C GLY A 225 2.22 -2.54 4.77
N GLY A 226 2.21 -3.32 3.70
CA GLY A 226 1.52 -2.94 2.49
C GLY A 226 0.09 -2.61 2.90
N ALA A 227 -0.31 -1.35 2.76
CA ALA A 227 -1.70 -0.99 2.80
C ALA A 227 -2.35 -1.70 1.60
N ASN A 228 -2.65 -2.98 1.79
CA ASN A 228 -3.49 -3.72 0.89
C ASN A 228 -4.80 -2.95 0.83
N GLN A 229 -5.00 -2.20 -0.24
CA GLN A 229 -6.34 -1.79 -0.58
C GLN A 229 -7.14 -3.10 -0.54
N ASN A 230 -8.27 -3.12 0.19
CA ASN A 230 -9.21 -4.22 0.15
C ASN A 230 -9.87 -4.32 -1.24
N VAL A 231 -9.06 -4.23 -2.26
CA VAL A 231 -9.42 -4.32 -3.68
C VAL A 231 -8.57 -5.47 -4.21
N SER A 232 -9.18 -6.61 -4.39
CA SER A 232 -8.55 -7.73 -5.05
C SER A 232 -8.99 -7.78 -6.51
N GLN A 233 -8.01 -7.95 -7.38
CA GLN A 233 -8.23 -8.09 -8.80
C GLN A 233 -8.56 -9.55 -9.10
N ASN A 234 -9.82 -9.85 -9.34
CA ASN A 234 -10.23 -11.18 -9.79
C ASN A 234 -10.23 -11.19 -11.32
N ALA A 235 -9.22 -11.82 -11.90
CA ALA A 235 -9.26 -12.18 -13.30
C ALA A 235 -10.33 -13.27 -13.50
N ALA A 236 -11.57 -12.86 -13.68
CA ALA A 236 -12.57 -13.76 -14.24
C ALA A 236 -12.25 -13.87 -15.73
N ALA A 237 -11.78 -15.04 -16.15
CA ALA A 237 -11.66 -15.36 -17.56
C ALA A 237 -13.06 -15.24 -18.20
N SER A 238 -13.37 -14.10 -18.79
CA SER A 238 -14.48 -14.02 -19.72
C SER A 238 -14.00 -14.65 -21.02
N SER A 239 -14.43 -15.89 -21.24
CA SER A 239 -14.33 -16.56 -22.54
C SER A 239 -15.25 -15.85 -23.54
N GLY A 240 -14.76 -14.77 -24.09
CA GLY A 240 -15.33 -14.03 -25.21
C GLY A 240 -14.23 -13.86 -26.23
N ASP A 241 -14.37 -14.60 -27.33
CA ASP A 241 -13.56 -14.57 -28.53
C ASP A 241 -13.48 -13.14 -29.11
N THR A 242 -12.50 -12.40 -28.67
CA THR A 242 -11.98 -11.23 -29.38
C THR A 242 -10.49 -11.22 -29.10
N GLY A 243 -9.65 -11.14 -30.13
CA GLY A 243 -8.19 -11.19 -30.06
C GLY A 243 -7.51 -10.16 -29.13
N ALA A 244 -8.15 -9.82 -28.02
CA ALA A 244 -7.66 -8.99 -26.96
C ALA A 244 -6.66 -9.78 -26.12
N THR A 245 -5.41 -9.38 -26.13
CA THR A 245 -4.33 -9.94 -25.32
C THR A 245 -4.47 -9.60 -23.83
N PHE A 246 -5.50 -8.81 -23.46
CA PHE A 246 -5.67 -8.26 -22.12
C PHE A 246 -7.14 -8.26 -21.68
N ALA A 247 -7.41 -8.84 -20.50
CA ALA A 247 -8.74 -8.86 -19.86
C ALA A 247 -8.70 -8.06 -18.55
N VAL A 248 -9.47 -6.98 -18.48
CA VAL A 248 -9.51 -6.07 -17.32
C VAL A 248 -10.11 -6.74 -16.07
N GLY A 249 -11.08 -7.66 -16.25
CA GLY A 249 -11.75 -8.33 -15.14
C GLY A 249 -12.61 -7.39 -14.29
N GLN A 250 -12.82 -7.77 -13.04
CA GLN A 250 -13.54 -6.99 -12.02
C GLN A 250 -12.65 -6.78 -10.80
N ILE A 251 -12.74 -5.63 -10.18
CA ILE A 251 -12.14 -5.34 -8.89
C ILE A 251 -13.17 -5.56 -7.79
N SER A 252 -12.71 -6.08 -6.65
CA SER A 252 -13.53 -6.33 -5.47
C SER A 252 -13.30 -5.27 -4.44
N VAL A 253 -14.36 -4.57 -4.04
CA VAL A 253 -14.34 -3.60 -2.95
C VAL A 253 -15.02 -4.24 -1.74
N SER A 254 -14.25 -4.54 -0.70
CA SER A 254 -14.72 -5.22 0.51
C SER A 254 -14.80 -4.28 1.70
N ALA A 255 -15.70 -4.62 2.64
CA ALA A 255 -15.78 -4.00 3.96
C ALA A 255 -16.04 -5.08 5.02
N SER A 256 -15.50 -4.85 6.22
CA SER A 256 -15.75 -5.69 7.39
C SER A 256 -16.07 -4.83 8.60
N VAL A 257 -17.06 -5.27 9.38
CA VAL A 257 -17.50 -4.59 10.61
C VAL A 257 -17.60 -5.61 11.74
N ASN A 258 -17.25 -5.18 12.95
CA ASN A 258 -17.53 -5.90 14.18
C ASN A 258 -18.58 -5.12 14.96
N VAL A 259 -19.64 -5.81 15.36
CA VAL A 259 -20.76 -5.20 16.09
C VAL A 259 -21.07 -6.02 17.33
N SER A 260 -21.18 -5.33 18.47
CA SER A 260 -21.69 -5.91 19.73
C SER A 260 -23.12 -5.44 19.91
N PHE A 261 -24.06 -6.36 20.12
CA PHE A 261 -25.46 -6.10 20.43
C PHE A 261 -25.75 -6.51 21.86
N LEU A 262 -26.50 -5.71 22.60
CA LEU A 262 -27.02 -6.12 23.89
C LEU A 262 -28.05 -7.26 23.70
N ILE A 263 -28.13 -8.16 24.69
CA ILE A 263 -29.16 -9.22 24.74
C ILE A 263 -30.35 -8.71 25.57
N GLN A 264 -31.59 -9.02 25.12
CA GLN A 264 -32.84 -8.72 25.80
C GLN A 264 -33.64 -9.99 26.06
#